data_be3a7bfd49505d9d1a41e04c400d3591
#
_entry.id   be3a7bfd49505d9d1a41e04c400d3591
#
_cell.length_a   1.000
_cell.length_b   1.000
_cell.length_c   1.000
_cell.angle_alpha   90.00
_cell.angle_beta   90.00
_cell.angle_gamma   90.00
#
_symmetry.space_group_name_H-M   'P 1'
#
loop_
_entity.id
_entity.type
_entity.pdbx_description
1 polymer ?
#
loop_
_entity_poly.entity_id
_entity_poly.type
_entity_poly.pdbx_seq_one_letter_code
_entity_poly.pdbx_strand_id
1 'polypeptide(L)'
;MKRRNKQLLAENEYVKELLAVLKENPSPSGKDFAEMIAHVGELENRLAEAVEELKTMRQELQQVQNRSLKAVLQKSCKSLENNISNMRQKLAELKDHIIEGCQKALSAFKERGTSALDGLSRFFHVKPMLEGIRKAIDNSIRIDDNAVSKIQTLSAEYHQSGSHLKNMGRALVGKEPVAEVNSPGRLSKVIAAPYKA
;
A
#
# COMPACT_ATOMS: atom_id res chain seq x y z
N MET A 1 23.28 -3.57 -7.72
CA MET A 1 21.89 -3.25 -8.12
C MET A 1 21.28 -2.29 -7.13
N LYS A 2 21.35 -1.14 -7.34
CA LYS A 2 20.70 0.12 -7.67
C LYS A 2 19.89 0.73 -6.53
N ARG A 3 20.52 1.74 -5.87
CA ARG A 3 19.94 2.65 -4.87
C ARG A 3 18.73 3.49 -5.36
N ARG A 4 18.23 3.26 -6.57
CA ARG A 4 17.13 4.04 -7.21
C ARG A 4 15.76 3.91 -6.56
N ASN A 5 15.52 2.90 -5.72
CA ASN A 5 14.18 2.52 -5.28
C ASN A 5 13.71 3.15 -3.96
N LYS A 6 14.49 4.06 -3.35
CA LYS A 6 14.13 4.72 -2.07
C LYS A 6 13.62 6.16 -2.23
N GLN A 7 13.82 6.79 -3.38
CA GLN A 7 13.41 8.16 -3.60
C GLN A 7 11.92 8.21 -3.97
N LEU A 8 11.16 9.10 -3.34
CA LEU A 8 9.77 9.36 -3.71
C LEU A 8 9.70 9.82 -5.17
N LEU A 9 8.64 9.40 -5.88
CA LEU A 9 8.48 9.76 -7.29
C LEU A 9 8.49 11.28 -7.50
N ALA A 10 7.81 12.02 -6.62
CA ALA A 10 7.74 13.49 -6.67
C ALA A 10 9.10 14.18 -6.48
N GLU A 11 10.11 13.49 -5.95
CA GLU A 11 11.47 14.03 -5.76
C GLU A 11 12.37 13.86 -6.98
N ASN A 12 11.93 13.06 -7.96
CA ASN A 12 12.69 12.80 -9.17
C ASN A 12 12.83 14.08 -10.00
N GLU A 13 14.04 14.35 -10.53
CA GLU A 13 14.35 15.58 -11.28
C GLU A 13 13.47 15.77 -12.52
N TYR A 14 13.26 14.73 -13.31
CA TYR A 14 12.41 14.82 -14.52
C TYR A 14 10.95 15.05 -14.18
N VAL A 15 10.45 14.48 -13.09
CA VAL A 15 9.08 14.71 -12.61
C VAL A 15 8.94 16.16 -12.16
N LYS A 16 9.90 16.69 -11.39
CA LYS A 16 9.90 18.09 -10.95
C LYS A 16 9.98 19.06 -12.12
N GLU A 17 10.88 18.81 -13.08
CA GLU A 17 11.06 19.63 -14.27
C GLU A 17 9.75 19.66 -15.09
N LEU A 18 9.13 18.51 -15.34
CA LEU A 18 7.87 18.46 -16.08
C LEU A 18 6.74 19.15 -15.32
N LEU A 19 6.60 18.96 -14.01
CA LEU A 19 5.61 19.66 -13.20
C LEU A 19 5.81 21.19 -13.23
N ALA A 20 7.06 21.67 -13.25
CA ALA A 20 7.36 23.10 -13.39
C ALA A 20 6.92 23.63 -14.76
N VAL A 21 7.23 22.94 -15.84
CA VAL A 21 6.79 23.30 -17.21
C VAL A 21 5.28 23.34 -17.31
N LEU A 22 4.59 22.35 -16.70
CA LEU A 22 3.11 22.29 -16.71
C LEU A 22 2.47 23.38 -15.86
N LYS A 23 3.13 23.83 -14.80
CA LYS A 23 2.68 24.97 -13.99
C LYS A 23 2.75 26.29 -14.76
N GLU A 24 3.79 26.46 -15.57
CA GLU A 24 3.95 27.64 -16.45
C GLU A 24 3.04 27.60 -17.68
N ASN A 25 2.64 26.39 -18.11
CA ASN A 25 1.78 26.13 -19.26
C ASN A 25 0.55 25.30 -18.85
N PRO A 26 -0.45 25.91 -18.17
CA PRO A 26 -1.60 25.17 -17.65
C PRO A 26 -2.41 24.50 -18.77
N SER A 27 -2.65 23.19 -18.59
CA SER A 27 -3.47 22.39 -19.51
C SER A 27 -4.27 21.33 -18.71
N PRO A 28 -5.40 20.82 -19.25
CA PRO A 28 -6.13 19.72 -18.61
C PRO A 28 -5.22 18.49 -18.37
N SER A 29 -4.46 18.09 -19.38
CA SER A 29 -3.51 16.97 -19.28
C SER A 29 -2.42 17.19 -18.20
N GLY A 30 -2.05 18.45 -17.95
CA GLY A 30 -1.11 18.81 -16.88
C GLY A 30 -1.70 18.59 -15.49
N LYS A 31 -3.00 18.90 -15.30
CA LYS A 31 -3.70 18.60 -14.04
C LYS A 31 -3.80 17.10 -13.79
N ASP A 32 -4.24 16.35 -14.81
CA ASP A 32 -4.33 14.89 -14.72
C ASP A 32 -2.98 14.25 -14.36
N PHE A 33 -1.88 14.77 -14.94
CA PHE A 33 -0.54 14.32 -14.60
C PHE A 33 -0.18 14.63 -13.15
N ALA A 34 -0.44 15.85 -12.67
CA ALA A 34 -0.15 16.22 -11.27
C ALA A 34 -0.95 15.36 -10.28
N GLU A 35 -2.23 15.08 -10.56
CA GLU A 35 -3.07 14.18 -9.77
C GLU A 35 -2.52 12.75 -9.78
N MET A 36 -2.08 12.26 -10.93
CA MET A 36 -1.44 10.93 -11.03
C MET A 36 -0.19 10.84 -10.15
N ILE A 37 0.68 11.85 -10.15
CA ILE A 37 1.89 11.88 -9.29
C ILE A 37 1.50 11.88 -7.82
N ALA A 38 0.49 12.67 -7.43
CA ALA A 38 -0.02 12.70 -6.06
C ALA A 38 -0.56 11.33 -5.61
N HIS A 39 -1.35 10.66 -6.45
CA HIS A 39 -1.86 9.31 -6.18
C HIS A 39 -0.75 8.26 -6.04
N VAL A 40 0.29 8.34 -6.87
CA VAL A 40 1.45 7.42 -6.74
C VAL A 40 2.18 7.67 -5.42
N GLY A 41 2.37 8.92 -5.02
CA GLY A 41 2.96 9.28 -3.72
C GLY A 41 2.13 8.75 -2.54
N GLU A 42 0.82 8.83 -2.63
CA GLU A 42 -0.08 8.25 -1.63
C GLU A 42 0.05 6.72 -1.55
N LEU A 43 0.15 6.03 -2.69
CA LEU A 43 0.42 4.58 -2.73
C LEU A 43 1.77 4.21 -2.11
N GLU A 44 2.82 5.03 -2.30
CA GLU A 44 4.12 4.83 -1.65
C GLU A 44 3.99 4.88 -0.13
N ASN A 45 3.29 5.87 0.41
CA ASN A 45 3.07 6.02 1.85
C ASN A 45 2.27 4.86 2.43
N ARG A 46 1.14 4.52 1.82
CA ARG A 46 0.29 3.40 2.25
C ARG A 46 1.05 2.07 2.27
N LEU A 47 1.90 1.85 1.28
CA LEU A 47 2.71 0.64 1.22
C LEU A 47 3.79 0.63 2.31
N ALA A 48 4.36 1.79 2.67
CA ALA A 48 5.29 1.91 3.79
C ALA A 48 4.61 1.59 5.13
N GLU A 49 3.41 2.13 5.36
CA GLU A 49 2.60 1.84 6.54
C GLU A 49 2.26 0.35 6.66
N ALA A 50 1.83 -0.27 5.56
CA ALA A 50 1.54 -1.71 5.55
C ALA A 50 2.76 -2.58 5.87
N VAL A 51 3.97 -2.15 5.47
CA VAL A 51 5.23 -2.84 5.82
C VAL A 51 5.52 -2.75 7.31
N GLU A 52 5.30 -1.60 7.95
CA GLU A 52 5.53 -1.45 9.39
C GLU A 52 4.51 -2.26 10.20
N GLU A 53 3.24 -2.27 9.82
CA GLU A 53 2.22 -3.10 10.47
C GLU A 53 2.56 -4.61 10.36
N LEU A 54 3.02 -5.05 9.18
CA LEU A 54 3.46 -6.43 9.00
C LEU A 54 4.66 -6.78 9.88
N LYS A 55 5.59 -5.86 10.06
CA LYS A 55 6.75 -6.03 10.95
C LYS A 55 6.33 -6.16 12.41
N THR A 56 5.41 -5.32 12.86
CA THR A 56 4.84 -5.37 14.22
C THR A 56 4.15 -6.71 14.45
N MET A 57 3.28 -7.13 13.51
CA MET A 57 2.60 -8.42 13.58
C MET A 57 3.57 -9.60 13.67
N ARG A 58 4.71 -9.55 12.97
CA ARG A 58 5.76 -10.59 13.06
C ARG A 58 6.43 -10.64 14.43
N GLN A 59 6.63 -9.51 15.07
CA GLN A 59 7.19 -9.47 16.43
C GLN A 59 6.22 -10.08 17.44
N GLU A 60 4.94 -9.77 17.34
CA GLU A 60 3.91 -10.35 18.21
C GLU A 60 3.72 -11.84 18.02
N LEU A 61 3.86 -12.33 16.78
CA LEU A 61 3.81 -13.75 16.47
C LEU A 61 4.82 -14.60 17.28
N GLN A 62 5.94 -14.02 17.70
CA GLN A 62 6.93 -14.72 18.52
C GLN A 62 6.37 -15.03 19.91
N GLN A 63 5.46 -14.22 20.43
CA GLN A 63 4.87 -14.34 21.77
C GLN A 63 3.62 -15.24 21.80
N VAL A 64 3.07 -15.60 20.63
CA VAL A 64 1.86 -16.43 20.54
C VAL A 64 2.18 -17.87 20.95
N GLN A 65 1.57 -18.34 22.04
CA GLN A 65 1.76 -19.70 22.58
C GLN A 65 0.82 -20.73 21.93
N ASN A 66 -0.40 -20.32 21.53
CA ASN A 66 -1.35 -21.22 20.87
C ASN A 66 -0.86 -21.63 19.48
N ARG A 67 -0.53 -22.93 19.31
CA ARG A 67 0.07 -23.46 18.08
C ARG A 67 -0.83 -23.29 16.85
N SER A 68 -2.13 -23.52 16.99
CA SER A 68 -3.09 -23.42 15.88
C SER A 68 -3.22 -21.98 15.40
N LEU A 69 -3.34 -21.04 16.34
CA LEU A 69 -3.40 -19.61 16.05
C LEU A 69 -2.08 -19.13 15.41
N LYS A 70 -0.94 -19.54 15.99
CA LYS A 70 0.38 -19.21 15.47
C LYS A 70 0.54 -19.65 14.01
N ALA A 71 0.08 -20.86 13.66
CA ALA A 71 0.13 -21.37 12.31
C ALA A 71 -0.72 -20.55 11.33
N VAL A 72 -1.94 -20.13 11.73
CA VAL A 72 -2.81 -19.27 10.93
C VAL A 72 -2.15 -17.92 10.68
N LEU A 73 -1.65 -17.27 11.74
CA LEU A 73 -0.99 -15.98 11.65
C LEU A 73 0.30 -16.04 10.82
N GLN A 74 1.13 -17.08 11.00
CA GLN A 74 2.33 -17.26 10.18
C GLN A 74 2.02 -17.40 8.70
N LYS A 75 0.97 -18.17 8.35
CA LYS A 75 0.55 -18.34 6.96
C LYS A 75 0.07 -17.02 6.37
N SER A 76 -0.72 -16.27 7.13
CA SER A 76 -1.24 -14.95 6.69
C SER A 76 -0.09 -13.94 6.54
N CYS A 77 0.81 -13.83 7.50
CA CYS A 77 2.01 -13.03 7.42
C CYS A 77 2.81 -13.31 6.13
N LYS A 78 3.09 -14.58 5.86
CA LYS A 78 3.85 -14.97 4.67
C LYS A 78 3.13 -14.61 3.38
N SER A 79 1.82 -14.78 3.32
CA SER A 79 1.01 -14.40 2.15
C SER A 79 1.01 -12.89 1.93
N LEU A 80 0.90 -12.10 3.02
CA LEU A 80 0.94 -10.65 2.97
C LEU A 80 2.32 -10.12 2.59
N GLU A 81 3.40 -10.72 3.10
CA GLU A 81 4.76 -10.41 2.67
C GLU A 81 4.96 -10.57 1.16
N ASN A 82 4.47 -11.68 0.61
CA ASN A 82 4.57 -11.94 -0.82
C ASN A 82 3.78 -10.90 -1.63
N ASN A 83 2.57 -10.55 -1.17
CA ASN A 83 1.75 -9.54 -1.83
C ASN A 83 2.37 -8.14 -1.73
N ILE A 84 2.87 -7.74 -0.57
CA ILE A 84 3.57 -6.46 -0.37
C ILE A 84 4.82 -6.39 -1.26
N SER A 85 5.60 -7.48 -1.33
CA SER A 85 6.75 -7.56 -2.22
C SER A 85 6.37 -7.38 -3.68
N ASN A 86 5.30 -8.03 -4.13
CA ASN A 86 4.76 -7.89 -5.49
C ASN A 86 4.27 -6.45 -5.75
N MET A 87 3.56 -5.83 -4.79
CA MET A 87 3.13 -4.43 -4.92
C MET A 87 4.31 -3.47 -5.03
N ARG A 88 5.36 -3.67 -4.20
CA ARG A 88 6.60 -2.87 -4.27
C ARG A 88 7.28 -2.98 -5.62
N GLN A 89 7.33 -4.17 -6.18
CA GLN A 89 7.89 -4.38 -7.52
C GLN A 89 7.07 -3.65 -8.58
N LYS A 90 5.74 -3.82 -8.58
CA LYS A 90 4.84 -3.14 -9.53
C LYS A 90 4.89 -1.62 -9.41
N LEU A 91 5.00 -1.11 -8.17
CA LEU A 91 5.14 0.31 -7.93
C LEU A 91 6.48 0.84 -8.45
N ALA A 92 7.56 0.08 -8.31
CA ALA A 92 8.86 0.43 -8.87
C ALA A 92 8.83 0.48 -10.40
N GLU A 93 8.22 -0.51 -11.05
CA GLU A 93 8.02 -0.55 -12.50
C GLU A 93 7.17 0.64 -12.98
N LEU A 94 6.10 0.97 -12.25
CA LEU A 94 5.27 2.15 -12.53
C LEU A 94 6.07 3.45 -12.45
N LYS A 95 6.89 3.61 -11.40
CA LYS A 95 7.74 4.79 -11.22
C LYS A 95 8.76 4.94 -12.35
N ASP A 96 9.45 3.86 -12.72
CA ASP A 96 10.40 3.88 -13.82
C ASP A 96 9.72 4.25 -15.14
N HIS A 97 8.51 3.75 -15.37
CA HIS A 97 7.72 4.08 -16.56
C HIS A 97 7.29 5.56 -16.61
N ILE A 98 6.87 6.10 -15.46
CA ILE A 98 6.52 7.53 -15.33
C ILE A 98 7.76 8.40 -15.59
N ILE A 99 8.91 8.06 -15.01
CA ILE A 99 10.17 8.81 -15.21
C ILE A 99 10.56 8.80 -16.69
N GLU A 100 10.48 7.66 -17.36
CA GLU A 100 10.74 7.56 -18.80
C GLU A 100 9.75 8.42 -19.61
N GLY A 101 8.46 8.41 -19.23
CA GLY A 101 7.44 9.25 -19.83
C GLY A 101 7.76 10.75 -19.67
N CYS A 102 8.22 11.16 -18.47
CA CYS A 102 8.65 12.54 -18.22
C CYS A 102 9.82 12.94 -19.12
N GLN A 103 10.83 12.09 -19.27
CA GLN A 103 11.97 12.35 -20.15
C GLN A 103 11.53 12.56 -21.60
N LYS A 104 10.66 11.69 -22.11
CA LYS A 104 10.09 11.80 -23.47
C LYS A 104 9.26 13.07 -23.65
N ALA A 105 8.44 13.40 -22.66
CA ALA A 105 7.61 14.60 -22.70
C ALA A 105 8.45 15.88 -22.69
N LEU A 106 9.48 15.95 -21.85
CA LEU A 106 10.42 17.08 -21.80
C LEU A 106 11.23 17.23 -23.08
N SER A 107 11.68 16.14 -23.68
CA SER A 107 12.36 16.16 -24.98
C SER A 107 11.43 16.68 -26.07
N ALA A 108 10.20 16.19 -26.12
CA ALA A 108 9.21 16.66 -27.09
C ALA A 108 8.84 18.15 -26.87
N PHE A 109 8.80 18.62 -25.62
CA PHE A 109 8.58 20.02 -25.31
C PHE A 109 9.73 20.91 -25.78
N LYS A 110 10.98 20.49 -25.60
CA LYS A 110 12.16 21.20 -26.11
C LYS A 110 12.17 21.32 -27.64
N GLU A 111 11.62 20.33 -28.35
CA GLU A 111 11.56 20.32 -29.82
C GLU A 111 10.36 21.11 -30.40
N ARG A 112 9.19 21.03 -29.76
CA ARG A 112 7.90 21.49 -30.32
C ARG A 112 7.19 22.55 -29.48
N GLY A 113 7.76 22.93 -28.33
CA GLY A 113 7.13 23.87 -27.41
C GLY A 113 5.84 23.33 -26.79
N THR A 114 4.92 24.24 -26.47
CA THR A 114 3.65 23.94 -25.76
C THR A 114 2.75 22.94 -26.47
N SER A 115 2.82 22.85 -27.82
CA SER A 115 2.02 21.87 -28.58
C SER A 115 2.32 20.40 -28.22
N ALA A 116 3.51 20.11 -27.66
CA ALA A 116 3.85 18.78 -27.18
C ALA A 116 3.06 18.38 -25.92
N LEU A 117 2.60 19.37 -25.14
CA LEU A 117 1.87 19.14 -23.87
C LEU A 117 0.43 18.73 -24.09
N ASP A 118 -0.19 19.03 -25.24
CA ASP A 118 -1.55 18.63 -25.58
C ASP A 118 -1.74 17.12 -25.68
N GLY A 119 -0.65 16.40 -25.90
CA GLY A 119 -0.65 14.94 -26.03
C GLY A 119 0.06 14.21 -24.89
N LEU A 120 0.11 14.79 -23.70
CA LEU A 120 0.89 14.27 -22.58
C LEU A 120 0.52 12.83 -22.21
N SER A 121 -0.78 12.47 -22.25
CA SER A 121 -1.28 11.13 -21.96
C SER A 121 -0.65 10.04 -22.81
N ARG A 122 -0.15 10.36 -24.01
CA ARG A 122 0.54 9.42 -24.90
C ARG A 122 1.86 8.88 -24.34
N PHE A 123 2.49 9.64 -23.42
CA PHE A 123 3.76 9.27 -22.81
C PHE A 123 3.58 8.37 -21.58
N PHE A 124 2.34 8.26 -21.05
CA PHE A 124 2.06 7.58 -19.80
C PHE A 124 1.01 6.47 -19.97
N HIS A 125 1.46 5.26 -20.28
CA HIS A 125 0.59 4.07 -20.40
C HIS A 125 0.50 3.34 -19.05
N VAL A 126 0.07 4.04 -18.00
CA VAL A 126 0.12 3.54 -16.61
C VAL A 126 -1.11 2.74 -16.19
N LYS A 127 -2.21 2.80 -16.92
CA LYS A 127 -3.48 2.15 -16.54
C LYS A 127 -3.35 0.66 -16.22
N PRO A 128 -2.69 -0.19 -17.03
CA PRO A 128 -2.55 -1.62 -16.71
C PRO A 128 -1.72 -1.87 -15.44
N MET A 129 -0.73 -1.01 -15.16
CA MET A 129 0.11 -1.11 -13.97
C MET A 129 -0.68 -0.75 -12.71
N LEU A 130 -1.48 0.32 -12.74
CA LEU A 130 -2.37 0.71 -11.65
C LEU A 130 -3.42 -0.36 -11.37
N GLU A 131 -4.01 -0.96 -12.39
CA GLU A 131 -4.93 -2.09 -12.23
C GLU A 131 -4.25 -3.31 -11.60
N GLY A 132 -2.99 -3.58 -11.95
CA GLY A 132 -2.19 -4.63 -11.33
C GLY A 132 -1.90 -4.39 -9.85
N ILE A 133 -1.64 -3.15 -9.46
CA ILE A 133 -1.46 -2.74 -8.06
C ILE A 133 -2.79 -2.87 -7.30
N ARG A 134 -3.89 -2.37 -7.88
CA ARG A 134 -5.23 -2.49 -7.30
C ARG A 134 -5.60 -3.94 -6.99
N LYS A 135 -5.40 -4.86 -7.95
CA LYS A 135 -5.64 -6.30 -7.72
C LYS A 135 -4.80 -6.86 -6.58
N ALA A 136 -3.55 -6.43 -6.42
CA ALA A 136 -2.69 -6.86 -5.31
C ALA A 136 -3.19 -6.32 -3.96
N ILE A 137 -3.71 -5.09 -3.91
CA ILE A 137 -4.36 -4.51 -2.73
C ILE A 137 -5.61 -5.33 -2.36
N ASP A 138 -6.51 -5.59 -3.31
CA ASP A 138 -7.73 -6.36 -3.09
C ASP A 138 -7.40 -7.78 -2.56
N ASN A 139 -6.35 -8.41 -3.08
CA ASN A 139 -5.89 -9.71 -2.59
C ASN A 139 -5.36 -9.62 -1.14
N SER A 140 -4.66 -8.55 -0.77
CA SER A 140 -4.17 -8.36 0.60
C SER A 140 -5.33 -8.21 1.57
N ILE A 141 -6.36 -7.44 1.21
CA ILE A 141 -7.58 -7.28 2.01
C ILE A 141 -8.27 -8.64 2.24
N ARG A 142 -8.40 -9.46 1.18
CA ARG A 142 -9.01 -10.79 1.31
C ARG A 142 -8.22 -11.74 2.20
N ILE A 143 -6.89 -11.67 2.19
CA ILE A 143 -6.03 -12.46 3.09
C ILE A 143 -6.27 -12.01 4.53
N ASP A 144 -6.33 -10.70 4.74
CA ASP A 144 -6.56 -10.08 6.04
C ASP A 144 -7.93 -10.48 6.63
N ASP A 145 -9.02 -10.30 5.87
CA ASP A 145 -10.38 -10.67 6.28
C ASP A 145 -10.49 -12.16 6.63
N ASN A 146 -9.88 -13.03 5.82
CA ASN A 146 -9.86 -14.47 6.08
C ASN A 146 -9.07 -14.83 7.36
N ALA A 147 -7.97 -14.13 7.62
CA ALA A 147 -7.19 -14.33 8.82
C ALA A 147 -7.93 -13.85 10.07
N VAL A 148 -8.52 -12.65 10.02
CA VAL A 148 -9.34 -12.09 11.10
C VAL A 148 -10.50 -13.02 11.45
N SER A 149 -11.24 -13.52 10.45
CA SER A 149 -12.33 -14.47 10.65
C SER A 149 -11.87 -15.74 11.37
N LYS A 150 -10.73 -16.31 10.97
CA LYS A 150 -10.17 -17.51 11.62
C LYS A 150 -9.70 -17.24 13.05
N ILE A 151 -9.12 -16.08 13.32
CA ILE A 151 -8.68 -15.68 14.66
C ILE A 151 -9.88 -15.54 15.58
N GLN A 152 -10.95 -14.90 15.11
CA GLN A 152 -12.19 -14.73 15.86
C GLN A 152 -12.84 -16.07 16.26
N THR A 153 -12.68 -17.09 15.43
CA THR A 153 -13.19 -18.44 15.73
C THR A 153 -12.29 -19.23 16.70
N LEU A 154 -11.01 -18.91 16.78
CA LEU A 154 -10.03 -19.68 17.54
C LEU A 154 -9.83 -19.18 18.97
N SER A 155 -9.93 -17.90 19.25
CA SER A 155 -9.78 -17.38 20.62
C SER A 155 -10.09 -15.90 20.77
N ALA A 156 -10.80 -15.57 21.85
CA ALA A 156 -11.06 -14.21 22.29
C ALA A 156 -9.81 -13.49 22.85
N GLU A 157 -8.75 -14.23 23.17
CA GLU A 157 -7.52 -13.69 23.79
C GLU A 157 -6.59 -12.98 22.80
N TYR A 158 -6.83 -13.13 21.50
CA TYR A 158 -5.91 -12.64 20.45
C TYR A 158 -6.49 -11.52 19.61
N HIS A 159 -7.32 -10.66 20.20
CA HIS A 159 -7.87 -9.48 19.52
C HIS A 159 -6.79 -8.54 18.98
N GLN A 160 -5.64 -8.46 19.64
CA GLN A 160 -4.53 -7.59 19.28
C GLN A 160 -3.95 -7.94 17.90
N SER A 161 -3.63 -9.22 17.66
CA SER A 161 -3.10 -9.67 16.36
C SER A 161 -4.11 -9.51 15.21
N GLY A 162 -5.42 -9.65 15.51
CA GLY A 162 -6.48 -9.37 14.57
C GLY A 162 -6.59 -7.88 14.22
N SER A 163 -6.29 -7.00 15.17
CA SER A 163 -6.29 -5.55 14.95
C SER A 163 -5.17 -5.12 14.01
N HIS A 164 -3.97 -5.66 14.15
CA HIS A 164 -2.85 -5.36 13.25
C HIS A 164 -3.10 -5.83 11.81
N LEU A 165 -3.65 -7.04 11.64
CA LEU A 165 -4.07 -7.53 10.32
C LEU A 165 -5.08 -6.57 9.68
N LYS A 166 -6.11 -6.19 10.44
CA LYS A 166 -7.15 -5.27 9.98
C LYS A 166 -6.59 -3.88 9.66
N ASN A 167 -5.66 -3.38 10.48
CA ASN A 167 -5.02 -2.08 10.27
C ASN A 167 -4.14 -2.09 9.03
N MET A 168 -3.46 -3.19 8.73
CA MET A 168 -2.70 -3.33 7.50
C MET A 168 -3.60 -3.28 6.25
N GLY A 169 -4.73 -4.01 6.25
CA GLY A 169 -5.70 -3.92 5.16
C GLY A 169 -6.27 -2.51 5.02
N ARG A 170 -6.53 -1.82 6.15
CA ARG A 170 -7.00 -0.43 6.16
C ARG A 170 -5.96 0.54 5.63
N ALA A 171 -4.68 0.39 6.00
CA ALA A 171 -3.58 1.19 5.49
C ALA A 171 -3.49 1.10 3.96
N LEU A 172 -3.59 -0.11 3.40
CA LEU A 172 -3.55 -0.32 1.95
C LEU A 172 -4.67 0.40 1.18
N VAL A 173 -5.82 0.62 1.80
CA VAL A 173 -6.96 1.38 1.21
C VAL A 173 -7.05 2.83 1.70
N GLY A 174 -6.07 3.30 2.50
CA GLY A 174 -6.01 4.67 3.01
C GLY A 174 -7.09 4.99 4.05
N LYS A 175 -7.48 4.02 4.86
CA LYS A 175 -8.37 4.22 6.01
C LYS A 175 -7.55 4.30 7.28
N GLU A 176 -7.95 5.16 8.21
CA GLU A 176 -7.29 5.29 9.52
C GLU A 176 -7.30 3.96 10.29
N PRO A 177 -6.23 3.65 11.05
CA PRO A 177 -6.17 2.47 11.89
C PRO A 177 -7.29 2.48 12.93
N VAL A 178 -7.78 1.29 13.28
CA VAL A 178 -8.72 1.14 14.40
C VAL A 178 -7.91 1.15 15.69
N ALA A 179 -8.25 2.03 16.62
CA ALA A 179 -7.62 2.08 17.93
C ALA A 179 -7.73 0.72 18.64
N GLU A 180 -6.67 0.30 19.31
CA GLU A 180 -6.65 -0.90 20.13
C GLU A 180 -7.70 -0.79 21.23
N VAL A 181 -8.71 -1.64 21.16
CA VAL A 181 -9.69 -1.76 22.24
C VAL A 181 -9.14 -2.74 23.26
N ASN A 182 -8.50 -2.24 24.30
CA ASN A 182 -8.03 -3.00 25.47
C ASN A 182 -9.22 -3.56 26.33
N SER A 183 -10.28 -3.98 25.70
CA SER A 183 -11.41 -4.60 26.38
C SER A 183 -11.40 -6.10 26.16
N PRO A 184 -11.41 -6.92 27.19
CA PRO A 184 -11.61 -8.35 27.03
C PRO A 184 -12.90 -8.59 26.26
N GLY A 185 -12.81 -9.29 25.14
CA GLY A 185 -13.94 -9.54 24.25
C GLY A 185 -15.12 -10.19 25.00
N ARG A 186 -16.33 -10.05 24.47
CA ARG A 186 -17.56 -10.63 25.06
C ARG A 186 -17.41 -12.14 25.38
N LEU A 187 -16.65 -12.88 24.56
CA LEU A 187 -16.40 -14.30 24.78
C LEU A 187 -15.47 -14.56 25.97
N SER A 188 -14.48 -13.71 26.26
CA SER A 188 -13.62 -13.89 27.45
C SER A 188 -14.42 -13.65 28.75
N LYS A 189 -15.41 -12.77 28.72
CA LYS A 189 -16.33 -12.55 29.84
C LYS A 189 -17.24 -13.78 30.10
N VAL A 190 -17.66 -14.46 29.04
CA VAL A 190 -18.50 -15.66 29.13
C VAL A 190 -17.69 -16.86 29.64
N ILE A 191 -16.43 -17.01 29.22
CA ILE A 191 -15.57 -18.11 29.65
C ILE A 191 -15.02 -17.90 31.07
N ALA A 192 -14.83 -16.63 31.50
CA ALA A 192 -14.39 -16.33 32.87
C ALA A 192 -15.50 -16.36 33.92
N ALA A 193 -16.78 -16.39 33.55
CA ALA A 193 -17.91 -16.41 34.43
C ALA A 193 -18.00 -17.66 35.35
N PRO A 194 -17.65 -18.90 34.93
CA PRO A 194 -17.74 -20.07 35.81
C PRO A 194 -16.59 -20.19 36.82
N TYR A 195 -15.52 -19.40 36.75
CA TYR A 195 -14.39 -19.48 37.70
C TYR A 195 -14.48 -18.46 38.85
N LYS A 196 -15.60 -17.76 39.03
CA LYS A 196 -15.85 -16.81 40.11
C LYS A 196 -16.94 -17.26 41.07
N ALA A 197 -17.19 -18.58 41.22
CA ALA A 197 -18.04 -19.14 42.22
C ALA A 197 -17.22 -19.80 43.35
#